data_3b029dfe6d29d31936c153b556f3bddb
#
_entry.id   3b029dfe6d29d31936c153b556f3bddb
#
_cell.length_a   1.000
_cell.length_b   1.000
_cell.length_c   1.000
_cell.angle_alpha   90.00
_cell.angle_beta   90.00
_cell.angle_gamma   90.00
#
_symmetry.space_group_name_H-M   'P 1'
#
loop_
_entity.id
_entity.type
_entity.pdbx_description
1 polymer ?
#
loop_
_entity_poly.entity_id
_entity_poly.type
_entity_poly.pdbx_seq_one_letter_code
_entity_poly.pdbx_strand_id
1 'polypeptide(L)'
;MKIFDSMKTYLSKLMAVALMGIFAAQLPAFADDDDDLASSFGTRYSVGIDKKIIKGLHVDFEEELRLDGISALDKSYTTIGVSWKVLPFLKIGAGYSAIGARSADDLNPGTMVWDWRHRGTFDVTGTVKAGAWKFSLRERFQATYRTKTVNEWQQPKTAMVLKSRLKASYDFYRLGLEPYAFVEHRLLMNGAEWDSRSTHIYEYANSTFIGHSDVYTNRIRAQVGLEWDIDGRHAVEIYSLYDRITEKEIDAKKTKPVLKMPVTTTERNFIAIGIGYTFSF
;
A
#
# COMPACT_ATOMS: atom_id res chain seq x y z
N MET A 1 23.45 -21.95 24.93
CA MET A 1 22.06 -22.03 24.41
C MET A 1 21.11 -21.16 25.25
N LYS A 2 20.96 -21.31 26.57
CA LYS A 2 20.03 -20.50 27.40
C LYS A 2 20.25 -18.97 27.38
N ILE A 3 21.50 -18.50 27.29
CA ILE A 3 21.81 -17.05 27.25
C ILE A 3 21.34 -16.42 25.93
N PHE A 4 21.47 -17.15 24.83
CA PHE A 4 21.04 -16.68 23.49
C PHE A 4 19.51 -16.59 23.39
N ASP A 5 18.80 -17.54 23.99
CA ASP A 5 17.31 -17.53 24.02
C ASP A 5 16.77 -16.39 24.92
N SER A 6 17.44 -16.16 26.06
CA SER A 6 17.12 -15.03 26.94
C SER A 6 17.34 -13.68 26.24
N MET A 7 18.46 -13.54 25.52
CA MET A 7 18.80 -12.30 24.79
C MET A 7 17.81 -12.02 23.66
N LYS A 8 17.39 -13.05 22.90
CA LYS A 8 16.34 -12.93 21.87
C LYS A 8 15.00 -12.44 22.49
N THR A 9 14.60 -13.02 23.62
CA THR A 9 13.36 -12.63 24.31
C THR A 9 13.42 -11.20 24.87
N TYR A 10 14.57 -10.75 25.37
CA TYR A 10 14.77 -9.36 25.80
C TYR A 10 14.75 -8.40 24.62
N LEU A 11 15.41 -8.75 23.53
CA LEU A 11 15.48 -7.92 22.32
C LEU A 11 14.09 -7.76 21.68
N SER A 12 13.30 -8.84 21.61
CA SER A 12 11.93 -8.77 21.09
C SER A 12 11.01 -7.87 21.92
N LYS A 13 11.12 -7.97 23.27
CA LYS A 13 10.36 -7.09 24.17
C LYS A 13 10.80 -5.63 24.05
N LEU A 14 12.11 -5.38 23.94
CA LEU A 14 12.66 -4.04 23.79
C LEU A 14 12.24 -3.41 22.46
N MET A 15 12.24 -4.19 21.36
CA MET A 15 11.76 -3.75 20.06
C MET A 15 10.25 -3.50 20.05
N ALA A 16 9.45 -4.35 20.69
CA ALA A 16 8.00 -4.13 20.83
C ALA A 16 7.69 -2.84 21.60
N VAL A 17 8.41 -2.58 22.69
CA VAL A 17 8.28 -1.34 23.48
C VAL A 17 8.78 -0.13 22.70
N ALA A 18 9.90 -0.24 21.95
CA ALA A 18 10.41 0.83 21.12
C ALA A 18 9.44 1.18 19.97
N LEU A 19 8.85 0.18 19.31
CA LEU A 19 7.83 0.38 18.27
C LEU A 19 6.56 1.01 18.86
N MET A 20 6.07 0.54 20.01
CA MET A 20 4.94 1.18 20.70
C MET A 20 5.27 2.61 21.13
N GLY A 21 6.51 2.88 21.55
CA GLY A 21 6.98 4.22 21.88
C GLY A 21 7.01 5.16 20.67
N ILE A 22 7.40 4.67 19.49
CA ILE A 22 7.35 5.42 18.24
C ILE A 22 5.90 5.74 17.86
N PHE A 23 4.97 4.81 18.04
CA PHE A 23 3.53 5.05 17.82
C PHE A 23 2.94 6.08 18.79
N ALA A 24 3.34 6.04 20.07
CA ALA A 24 2.86 6.97 21.11
C ALA A 24 3.46 8.39 20.99
N ALA A 25 4.65 8.51 20.42
CA ALA A 25 5.34 9.80 20.24
C ALA A 25 4.84 10.60 19.04
N GLN A 26 3.96 10.04 18.22
CA GLN A 26 3.40 10.69 17.01
C GLN A 26 2.14 11.52 17.32
N LEU A 27 2.21 12.38 18.36
CA LEU A 27 1.29 13.50 18.47
C LEU A 27 1.60 14.52 17.34
N PRO A 28 0.61 15.27 16.85
CA PRO A 28 0.68 15.95 15.57
C PRO A 28 1.86 16.92 15.51
N ALA A 29 2.90 16.54 14.79
CA ALA A 29 3.90 17.48 14.34
C ALA A 29 3.27 18.32 13.21
N PHE A 30 3.34 19.62 13.38
CA PHE A 30 2.79 20.64 12.50
C PHE A 30 3.24 20.41 11.05
N ALA A 31 2.27 20.46 10.14
CA ALA A 31 2.52 20.43 8.71
C ALA A 31 3.09 21.78 8.28
N ASP A 32 4.15 21.74 7.53
CA ASP A 32 4.57 22.87 6.71
C ASP A 32 3.69 22.90 5.46
N ASP A 33 3.21 24.10 5.12
CA ASP A 33 2.33 24.40 4.00
C ASP A 33 3.13 24.36 2.70
N ASP A 34 3.08 23.24 1.98
CA ASP A 34 3.28 23.27 0.53
C ASP A 34 2.46 22.13 -0.10
N ASP A 35 1.33 22.54 -0.66
CA ASP A 35 0.50 21.78 -1.57
C ASP A 35 1.33 21.38 -2.80
N ASP A 36 1.37 20.13 -3.16
CA ASP A 36 1.83 19.52 -4.39
C ASP A 36 3.10 18.67 -4.37
N LEU A 37 3.78 18.52 -3.30
CA LEU A 37 4.94 17.64 -3.28
C LEU A 37 4.73 16.48 -2.33
N ALA A 38 4.05 15.44 -2.80
CA ALA A 38 4.42 14.13 -2.28
C ALA A 38 5.93 14.04 -2.47
N SER A 39 6.70 14.10 -1.38
CA SER A 39 8.15 14.00 -1.46
C SER A 39 8.51 12.75 -2.25
N SER A 40 9.64 12.77 -2.93
CA SER A 40 10.16 11.58 -3.61
C SER A 40 10.59 10.48 -2.63
N PHE A 41 10.46 10.72 -1.32
CA PHE A 41 10.87 9.84 -0.24
C PHE A 41 9.80 9.76 0.87
N GLY A 42 9.68 8.60 1.49
CA GLY A 42 8.81 8.39 2.66
C GLY A 42 9.28 7.27 3.56
N THR A 43 8.65 7.19 4.74
CA THR A 43 8.89 6.08 5.68
C THR A 43 7.60 5.34 6.00
N ARG A 44 7.73 4.07 6.38
CA ARG A 44 6.60 3.21 6.72
C ARG A 44 6.88 2.43 7.98
N TYR A 45 5.87 2.35 8.83
CA TYR A 45 5.93 1.61 10.08
C TYR A 45 4.72 0.71 10.17
N SER A 46 4.89 -0.57 10.46
CA SER A 46 3.76 -1.46 10.67
C SER A 46 3.89 -2.32 11.92
N VAL A 47 2.75 -2.60 12.53
CA VAL A 47 2.63 -3.59 13.61
C VAL A 47 1.50 -4.52 13.27
N GLY A 48 1.78 -5.81 13.29
CA GLY A 48 0.84 -6.85 12.92
C GLY A 48 0.69 -7.92 13.99
N ILE A 49 -0.48 -8.55 13.96
CA ILE A 49 -0.79 -9.75 14.74
C ILE A 49 -1.29 -10.80 13.74
N ASP A 50 -0.69 -11.99 13.76
CA ASP A 50 -1.17 -13.15 12.99
C ASP A 50 -1.61 -14.24 13.93
N LYS A 51 -2.85 -14.68 13.80
CA LYS A 51 -3.40 -15.79 14.57
C LYS A 51 -3.75 -16.97 13.68
N LYS A 52 -3.10 -18.08 13.94
CA LYS A 52 -3.46 -19.36 13.34
C LYS A 52 -4.72 -19.91 14.02
N ILE A 53 -5.80 -20.06 13.27
CA ILE A 53 -7.09 -20.58 13.78
C ILE A 53 -7.10 -22.11 13.68
N ILE A 54 -6.82 -22.63 12.48
CA ILE A 54 -6.65 -24.07 12.22
C ILE A 54 -5.52 -24.26 11.23
N LYS A 55 -5.19 -25.48 10.87
CA LYS A 55 -4.12 -25.76 9.89
C LYS A 55 -4.37 -25.05 8.57
N GLY A 56 -3.51 -24.10 8.26
CA GLY A 56 -3.54 -23.32 7.02
C GLY A 56 -4.48 -22.12 7.03
N LEU A 57 -5.37 -21.95 8.02
CA LEU A 57 -6.25 -20.80 8.16
C LEU A 57 -5.68 -19.82 9.18
N HIS A 58 -5.47 -18.59 8.77
CA HIS A 58 -4.94 -17.51 9.59
C HIS A 58 -5.87 -16.30 9.53
N VAL A 59 -5.94 -15.56 10.63
CA VAL A 59 -6.53 -14.22 10.71
C VAL A 59 -5.43 -13.28 11.13
N ASP A 60 -5.30 -12.18 10.40
CA ASP A 60 -4.31 -11.15 10.64
C ASP A 60 -4.97 -9.79 10.92
N PHE A 61 -4.31 -9.02 11.75
CA PHE A 61 -4.58 -7.60 11.99
C PHE A 61 -3.28 -6.84 11.82
N GLU A 62 -3.32 -5.72 11.10
CA GLU A 62 -2.15 -4.88 10.87
C GLU A 62 -2.55 -3.40 10.95
N GLU A 63 -1.73 -2.62 11.62
CA GLU A 63 -1.72 -1.16 11.57
C GLU A 63 -0.45 -0.72 10.85
N GLU A 64 -0.60 0.03 9.74
CA GLU A 64 0.51 0.60 8.99
C GLU A 64 0.39 2.12 8.94
N LEU A 65 1.44 2.83 9.32
CA LEU A 65 1.60 4.27 9.17
C LEU A 65 2.55 4.57 8.03
N ARG A 66 2.17 5.50 7.18
CA ARG A 66 3.01 6.04 6.10
C ARG A 66 3.24 7.51 6.33
N LEU A 67 4.50 7.88 6.34
CA LEU A 67 4.91 9.26 6.48
C LEU A 67 5.44 9.77 5.14
N ASP A 68 5.17 11.02 4.86
CA ASP A 68 5.86 11.80 3.86
C ASP A 68 7.18 12.28 4.47
N GLY A 69 8.30 11.98 3.83
CA GLY A 69 9.60 12.10 4.48
C GLY A 69 9.73 11.19 5.70
N ILE A 70 10.14 11.77 6.82
CA ILE A 70 10.39 11.07 8.09
C ILE A 70 9.43 11.45 9.22
N SER A 71 8.61 12.48 9.05
CA SER A 71 7.85 13.08 10.15
C SER A 71 6.38 13.38 9.84
N ALA A 72 6.01 13.69 8.62
CA ALA A 72 4.64 14.06 8.29
C ALA A 72 3.77 12.84 8.02
N LEU A 73 2.78 12.56 8.87
CA LEU A 73 1.85 11.44 8.66
C LEU A 73 0.99 11.72 7.43
N ASP A 74 1.15 10.88 6.37
CA ASP A 74 0.39 10.93 5.12
C ASP A 74 -0.82 10.00 5.16
N LYS A 75 -0.62 8.75 5.59
CA LYS A 75 -1.69 7.73 5.61
C LYS A 75 -1.56 6.78 6.79
N SER A 76 -2.71 6.36 7.30
CA SER A 76 -2.85 5.25 8.25
C SER A 76 -3.71 4.17 7.62
N TYR A 77 -3.34 2.91 7.83
CA TYR A 77 -4.06 1.73 7.37
C TYR A 77 -4.30 0.80 8.54
N THR A 78 -5.57 0.62 8.90
CA THR A 78 -6.00 -0.42 9.83
C THR A 78 -6.59 -1.56 9.01
N THR A 79 -5.93 -2.70 9.01
CA THR A 79 -6.28 -3.85 8.16
C THR A 79 -6.63 -5.08 9.00
N ILE A 80 -7.70 -5.75 8.63
CA ILE A 80 -8.02 -7.10 9.09
C ILE A 80 -8.08 -8.02 7.89
N GLY A 81 -7.47 -9.20 8.00
CA GLY A 81 -7.40 -10.17 6.93
C GLY A 81 -7.71 -11.58 7.39
N VAL A 82 -8.08 -12.40 6.43
CA VAL A 82 -8.17 -13.85 6.58
C VAL A 82 -7.46 -14.49 5.41
N SER A 83 -6.66 -15.50 5.67
CA SER A 83 -5.97 -16.23 4.61
C SER A 83 -6.02 -17.74 4.88
N TRP A 84 -6.19 -18.50 3.81
CA TRP A 84 -6.30 -19.95 3.87
C TRP A 84 -5.38 -20.62 2.84
N LYS A 85 -4.50 -21.47 3.33
CA LYS A 85 -3.67 -22.32 2.49
C LYS A 85 -4.48 -23.57 2.08
N VAL A 86 -5.20 -23.45 0.98
CA VAL A 86 -6.09 -24.51 0.44
C VAL A 86 -5.32 -25.70 -0.13
N LEU A 87 -4.12 -25.45 -0.70
CA LEU A 87 -3.20 -26.48 -1.19
C LEU A 87 -1.77 -26.16 -0.73
N PRO A 88 -0.83 -27.12 -0.74
CA PRO A 88 0.54 -26.88 -0.30
C PRO A 88 1.23 -25.71 -1.03
N PHE A 89 0.80 -25.43 -2.26
CA PHE A 89 1.35 -24.38 -3.12
C PHE A 89 0.38 -23.22 -3.34
N LEU A 90 -0.87 -23.27 -2.85
CA LEU A 90 -1.90 -22.26 -3.13
C LEU A 90 -2.51 -21.72 -1.84
N LYS A 91 -2.46 -20.39 -1.68
CA LYS A 91 -3.11 -19.63 -0.62
C LYS A 91 -4.10 -18.64 -1.22
N ILE A 92 -5.30 -18.56 -0.67
CA ILE A 92 -6.29 -17.52 -0.96
C ILE A 92 -6.42 -16.60 0.26
N GLY A 93 -6.80 -15.36 0.04
CA GLY A 93 -6.99 -14.39 1.11
C GLY A 93 -8.05 -13.37 0.78
N ALA A 94 -8.66 -12.83 1.82
CA ALA A 94 -9.55 -11.70 1.76
C ALA A 94 -9.25 -10.75 2.91
N GLY A 95 -9.45 -9.47 2.71
CA GLY A 95 -9.18 -8.48 3.74
C GLY A 95 -9.99 -7.22 3.57
N TYR A 96 -10.06 -6.49 4.66
CA TYR A 96 -10.66 -5.16 4.71
C TYR A 96 -9.67 -4.20 5.34
N SER A 97 -9.57 -2.99 4.78
CA SER A 97 -8.74 -1.92 5.34
C SER A 97 -9.55 -0.63 5.47
N ALA A 98 -9.56 -0.05 6.67
CA ALA A 98 -9.90 1.34 6.87
C ALA A 98 -8.64 2.18 6.63
N ILE A 99 -8.76 3.23 5.82
CA ILE A 99 -7.63 4.06 5.42
C ILE A 99 -7.96 5.51 5.76
N GLY A 100 -7.18 6.10 6.66
CA GLY A 100 -7.10 7.54 6.81
C GLY A 100 -6.04 8.06 5.83
N ALA A 101 -6.40 9.00 4.98
CA ALA A 101 -5.45 9.64 4.07
C ALA A 101 -5.53 11.14 4.25
N ARG A 102 -4.39 11.79 4.34
CA ARG A 102 -4.29 13.24 4.37
C ARG A 102 -4.55 13.80 2.98
N SER A 103 -5.36 14.83 2.87
CA SER A 103 -5.66 15.50 1.61
C SER A 103 -5.92 16.99 1.87
N ALA A 104 -5.63 17.82 0.87
CA ALA A 104 -5.96 19.23 0.93
C ALA A 104 -7.47 19.44 1.12
N ASP A 105 -7.84 20.47 1.87
CA ASP A 105 -9.25 20.86 2.03
C ASP A 105 -9.68 21.69 0.82
N ASP A 106 -10.71 21.22 0.11
CA ASP A 106 -11.26 21.93 -1.04
C ASP A 106 -11.91 23.30 -0.68
N LEU A 107 -12.25 23.52 0.59
CA LEU A 107 -12.92 24.72 1.08
C LEU A 107 -11.95 25.74 1.67
N ASN A 108 -10.84 25.27 2.22
CA ASN A 108 -9.84 26.11 2.88
C ASN A 108 -8.46 25.77 2.33
N PRO A 109 -8.02 26.43 1.26
CA PRO A 109 -6.69 26.23 0.69
C PRO A 109 -5.62 26.39 1.78
N GLY A 110 -4.64 25.47 1.80
CA GLY A 110 -3.58 25.43 2.82
C GLY A 110 -3.93 24.65 4.09
N THR A 111 -5.16 24.15 4.26
CA THR A 111 -5.49 23.22 5.34
C THR A 111 -5.53 21.78 4.86
N MET A 112 -5.08 20.86 5.72
CA MET A 112 -5.10 19.43 5.44
C MET A 112 -6.20 18.76 6.27
N VAL A 113 -7.00 17.92 5.61
CA VAL A 113 -8.09 17.16 6.23
C VAL A 113 -7.87 15.66 6.04
N TRP A 114 -8.45 14.85 6.93
CA TRP A 114 -8.45 13.42 6.81
C TRP A 114 -9.58 12.94 5.93
N ASP A 115 -9.24 12.22 4.84
CA ASP A 115 -10.17 11.53 3.95
C ASP A 115 -10.19 10.04 4.29
N TRP A 116 -11.34 9.56 4.72
CA TRP A 116 -11.53 8.15 5.04
C TRP A 116 -11.90 7.35 3.81
N ARG A 117 -11.28 6.18 3.69
CA ARG A 117 -11.49 5.25 2.58
C ARG A 117 -11.65 3.83 3.12
N HIS A 118 -12.50 3.07 2.48
CA HIS A 118 -12.74 1.67 2.80
C HIS A 118 -12.24 0.81 1.65
N ARG A 119 -11.41 -0.17 1.94
CA ARG A 119 -10.82 -1.03 0.93
C ARG A 119 -11.14 -2.49 1.22
N GLY A 120 -11.81 -3.15 0.25
CA GLY A 120 -11.88 -4.60 0.18
C GLY A 120 -10.73 -5.15 -0.66
N THR A 121 -10.19 -6.32 -0.25
CA THR A 121 -9.15 -7.03 -0.99
C THR A 121 -9.50 -8.49 -1.11
N PHE A 122 -9.12 -9.08 -2.25
CA PHE A 122 -9.13 -10.52 -2.46
C PHE A 122 -7.83 -10.90 -3.15
N ASP A 123 -7.14 -11.93 -2.66
CA ASP A 123 -5.88 -12.36 -3.26
C ASP A 123 -5.75 -13.88 -3.39
N VAL A 124 -4.98 -14.26 -4.40
CA VAL A 124 -4.57 -15.64 -4.68
C VAL A 124 -3.06 -15.65 -4.78
N THR A 125 -2.40 -16.55 -4.04
CA THR A 125 -0.94 -16.65 -4.04
C THR A 125 -0.52 -18.07 -4.35
N GLY A 126 0.18 -18.26 -5.46
CA GLY A 126 0.90 -19.47 -5.79
C GLY A 126 2.33 -19.42 -5.25
N THR A 127 2.84 -20.51 -4.69
CA THR A 127 4.20 -20.59 -4.14
C THR A 127 4.88 -21.88 -4.54
N VAL A 128 6.13 -21.78 -5.02
CA VAL A 128 6.99 -22.92 -5.34
C VAL A 128 8.29 -22.80 -4.56
N LYS A 129 8.78 -23.92 -3.99
CA LYS A 129 10.04 -24.01 -3.27
C LYS A 129 11.04 -24.82 -4.05
N ALA A 130 12.28 -24.34 -4.15
CA ALA A 130 13.42 -25.01 -4.78
C ALA A 130 14.63 -24.91 -3.83
N GLY A 131 14.81 -25.93 -2.99
CA GLY A 131 15.78 -25.90 -1.90
C GLY A 131 15.44 -24.81 -0.88
N ALA A 132 16.38 -23.92 -0.61
CA ALA A 132 16.19 -22.75 0.26
C ALA A 132 15.48 -21.57 -0.44
N TRP A 133 15.34 -21.62 -1.76
CA TRP A 133 14.63 -20.59 -2.52
C TRP A 133 13.12 -20.80 -2.47
N LYS A 134 12.38 -19.71 -2.36
CA LYS A 134 10.94 -19.66 -2.43
C LYS A 134 10.51 -18.58 -3.42
N PHE A 135 9.74 -18.98 -4.42
CA PHE A 135 9.16 -18.09 -5.43
C PHE A 135 7.65 -18.04 -5.24
N SER A 136 7.07 -16.85 -5.29
CA SER A 136 5.62 -16.71 -5.19
C SER A 136 5.10 -15.69 -6.18
N LEU A 137 3.95 -16.02 -6.81
CA LEU A 137 3.15 -15.13 -7.61
C LEU A 137 1.86 -14.83 -6.85
N ARG A 138 1.57 -13.57 -6.63
CA ARG A 138 0.33 -13.12 -5.98
C ARG A 138 -0.44 -12.21 -6.92
N GLU A 139 -1.70 -12.58 -7.17
CA GLU A 139 -2.70 -11.71 -7.79
C GLU A 139 -3.62 -11.18 -6.71
N ARG A 140 -3.80 -9.85 -6.67
CA ARG A 140 -4.65 -9.17 -5.69
C ARG A 140 -5.57 -8.18 -6.37
N PHE A 141 -6.86 -8.42 -6.26
CA PHE A 141 -7.89 -7.44 -6.57
C PHE A 141 -8.17 -6.55 -5.36
N GLN A 142 -8.33 -5.24 -5.59
CA GLN A 142 -8.65 -4.25 -4.57
C GLN A 142 -9.75 -3.33 -5.07
N ALA A 143 -10.80 -3.13 -4.27
CA ALA A 143 -11.82 -2.11 -4.46
C ALA A 143 -11.72 -1.10 -3.31
N THR A 144 -11.49 0.17 -3.62
CA THR A 144 -11.34 1.24 -2.63
C THR A 144 -12.44 2.27 -2.78
N TYR A 145 -13.38 2.30 -1.85
CA TYR A 145 -14.44 3.28 -1.76
C TYR A 145 -13.96 4.52 -1.00
N ARG A 146 -14.24 5.71 -1.53
CA ARG A 146 -13.93 7.00 -0.90
C ARG A 146 -15.18 7.56 -0.22
N THR A 147 -15.08 7.96 1.06
CA THR A 147 -16.21 8.57 1.78
C THR A 147 -16.44 10.01 1.34
N LYS A 148 -15.35 10.76 1.10
CA LYS A 148 -15.40 12.13 0.58
C LYS A 148 -16.11 12.16 -0.78
N THR A 149 -16.87 13.20 -1.04
CA THR A 149 -17.45 13.46 -2.37
C THR A 149 -16.31 13.66 -3.37
N VAL A 150 -16.37 12.95 -4.48
CA VAL A 150 -15.41 13.05 -5.57
C VAL A 150 -16.10 13.64 -6.80
N ASN A 151 -15.33 14.30 -7.64
CA ASN A 151 -15.79 14.65 -8.96
C ASN A 151 -15.78 13.38 -9.84
N GLU A 152 -16.98 12.85 -10.13
CA GLU A 152 -17.12 11.60 -10.90
C GLU A 152 -16.58 11.69 -12.32
N TRP A 153 -16.45 12.89 -12.86
CA TRP A 153 -15.85 13.14 -14.17
C TRP A 153 -14.32 13.02 -14.16
N GLN A 154 -13.69 13.06 -12.98
CA GLN A 154 -12.24 12.97 -12.80
C GLN A 154 -11.81 11.59 -12.29
N GLN A 155 -12.59 11.00 -11.40
CA GLN A 155 -12.23 9.74 -10.77
C GLN A 155 -13.45 9.00 -10.25
N PRO A 156 -13.42 7.65 -10.24
CA PRO A 156 -14.53 6.85 -9.74
C PRO A 156 -14.66 6.98 -8.21
N LYS A 157 -15.89 6.90 -7.71
CA LYS A 157 -16.17 6.81 -6.27
C LYS A 157 -15.53 5.57 -5.63
N THR A 158 -15.52 4.46 -6.37
CA THR A 158 -14.84 3.22 -5.99
C THR A 158 -13.76 2.91 -7.02
N ALA A 159 -12.50 3.03 -6.63
CA ALA A 159 -11.38 2.67 -7.50
C ALA A 159 -11.10 1.18 -7.44
N MET A 160 -11.01 0.53 -8.61
CA MET A 160 -10.71 -0.90 -8.77
C MET A 160 -9.29 -1.08 -9.30
N VAL A 161 -8.54 -1.96 -8.67
CA VAL A 161 -7.12 -2.17 -8.96
C VAL A 161 -6.80 -3.66 -8.95
N LEU A 162 -6.06 -4.11 -9.95
CA LEU A 162 -5.41 -5.42 -9.95
C LEU A 162 -3.91 -5.24 -9.68
N LYS A 163 -3.35 -6.07 -8.81
CA LYS A 163 -1.92 -6.10 -8.49
C LYS A 163 -1.37 -7.49 -8.70
N SER A 164 -0.34 -7.58 -9.53
CA SER A 164 0.41 -8.80 -9.80
C SER A 164 1.81 -8.67 -9.20
N ARG A 165 2.17 -9.55 -8.25
CA ARG A 165 3.45 -9.51 -7.55
C ARG A 165 4.22 -10.81 -7.73
N LEU A 166 5.45 -10.71 -8.20
CA LEU A 166 6.42 -11.80 -8.22
C LEU A 166 7.46 -11.55 -7.13
N LYS A 167 7.54 -12.44 -6.14
CA LYS A 167 8.50 -12.39 -5.01
C LYS A 167 9.44 -13.60 -5.09
N ALA A 168 10.73 -13.36 -4.88
CA ALA A 168 11.72 -14.38 -4.61
C ALA A 168 12.31 -14.15 -3.21
N SER A 169 12.47 -15.20 -2.43
CA SER A 169 13.12 -15.15 -1.12
C SER A 169 14.04 -16.36 -0.90
N TYR A 170 15.01 -16.19 0.00
CA TYR A 170 15.96 -17.23 0.37
C TYR A 170 15.92 -17.45 1.88
N ASP A 171 15.68 -18.69 2.30
CA ASP A 171 15.49 -19.08 3.69
C ASP A 171 16.83 -19.50 4.33
N PHE A 172 17.41 -18.61 5.16
CA PHE A 172 18.53 -18.94 6.04
C PHE A 172 18.00 -19.52 7.36
N TYR A 173 17.37 -20.68 7.30
CA TYR A 173 16.63 -21.29 8.40
C TYR A 173 17.37 -21.32 9.74
N ARG A 174 18.72 -21.46 9.75
CA ARG A 174 19.53 -21.47 10.99
C ARG A 174 19.59 -20.12 11.69
N LEU A 175 19.41 -19.05 10.95
CA LEU A 175 19.49 -17.68 11.44
C LEU A 175 18.09 -17.06 11.63
N GLY A 176 17.04 -17.70 11.11
CA GLY A 176 15.70 -17.15 11.05
C GLY A 176 15.60 -15.94 10.11
N LEU A 177 16.53 -15.82 9.16
CA LEU A 177 16.60 -14.69 8.22
C LEU A 177 16.09 -15.13 6.84
N GLU A 178 15.18 -14.33 6.26
CA GLU A 178 14.65 -14.53 4.91
C GLU A 178 14.79 -13.22 4.11
N PRO A 179 15.98 -12.97 3.47
CA PRO A 179 16.07 -11.88 2.49
C PRO A 179 15.17 -12.15 1.30
N TYR A 180 14.59 -11.09 0.76
CA TYR A 180 13.69 -11.19 -0.37
C TYR A 180 13.79 -9.99 -1.31
N ALA A 181 13.32 -10.21 -2.52
CA ALA A 181 13.03 -9.15 -3.49
C ALA A 181 11.71 -9.44 -4.19
N PHE A 182 10.99 -8.39 -4.58
CA PHE A 182 9.82 -8.54 -5.44
C PHE A 182 9.66 -7.38 -6.42
N VAL A 183 8.92 -7.67 -7.50
CA VAL A 183 8.35 -6.66 -8.40
C VAL A 183 6.84 -6.79 -8.36
N GLU A 184 6.14 -5.66 -8.27
CA GLU A 184 4.68 -5.58 -8.29
C GLU A 184 4.22 -4.62 -9.38
N HIS A 185 3.39 -5.12 -10.27
CA HIS A 185 2.65 -4.35 -11.25
C HIS A 185 1.27 -4.00 -10.69
N ARG A 186 0.84 -2.76 -10.86
CA ARG A 186 -0.48 -2.28 -10.43
C ARG A 186 -1.22 -1.69 -11.62
N LEU A 187 -2.37 -2.28 -11.93
CA LEU A 187 -3.27 -1.88 -12.98
C LEU A 187 -4.51 -1.20 -12.37
N LEU A 188 -4.77 0.05 -12.73
CA LEU A 188 -6.05 0.68 -12.45
C LEU A 188 -7.04 0.18 -13.52
N MET A 189 -8.23 -0.27 -13.10
CA MET A 189 -9.17 -0.96 -13.97
C MET A 189 -10.39 -0.11 -14.37
N ASN A 190 -10.61 1.00 -13.69
CA ASN A 190 -11.78 1.85 -13.90
C ASN A 190 -11.46 3.34 -13.74
N GLY A 191 -10.42 3.81 -14.42
CA GLY A 191 -10.13 5.25 -14.53
C GLY A 191 -11.21 6.00 -15.30
N ALA A 192 -11.29 7.31 -15.10
CA ALA A 192 -12.17 8.15 -15.89
C ALA A 192 -11.64 8.24 -17.34
N GLU A 193 -12.49 7.90 -18.29
CA GLU A 193 -12.17 7.86 -19.72
C GLU A 193 -12.82 9.04 -20.45
N TRP A 194 -12.03 9.72 -21.24
CA TRP A 194 -12.44 10.87 -22.05
C TRP A 194 -12.06 10.64 -23.51
N ASP A 195 -13.01 10.86 -24.41
CA ASP A 195 -12.72 10.91 -25.85
C ASP A 195 -12.09 12.27 -26.17
N SER A 196 -10.78 12.30 -26.22
CA SER A 196 -10.01 13.47 -26.62
C SER A 196 -9.64 13.37 -28.11
N ARG A 197 -10.62 13.53 -29.01
CA ARG A 197 -10.37 13.53 -30.46
C ARG A 197 -9.59 14.72 -30.93
N SER A 198 -9.26 15.64 -30.04
CA SER A 198 -8.64 16.90 -30.40
C SER A 198 -7.17 16.95 -30.08
N THR A 199 -6.38 17.23 -31.12
CA THR A 199 -4.94 17.53 -31.01
C THR A 199 -4.67 19.00 -30.75
N HIS A 200 -5.69 19.88 -30.72
CA HIS A 200 -5.53 21.31 -30.52
C HIS A 200 -5.82 21.77 -29.10
N ILE A 201 -4.99 22.66 -28.59
CA ILE A 201 -4.97 23.17 -27.20
C ILE A 201 -6.33 23.76 -26.74
N TYR A 202 -7.23 24.12 -27.65
CA TYR A 202 -8.53 24.74 -27.32
C TYR A 202 -9.72 23.81 -27.50
N GLU A 203 -9.53 22.58 -27.98
CA GLU A 203 -10.64 21.67 -28.31
C GLU A 203 -10.95 20.67 -27.19
N TYR A 204 -10.14 20.63 -26.11
CA TYR A 204 -10.39 19.75 -24.96
C TYR A 204 -11.78 19.99 -24.34
N ALA A 205 -12.33 21.21 -24.46
CA ALA A 205 -13.67 21.53 -23.98
C ALA A 205 -14.79 20.76 -24.72
N ASN A 206 -14.49 20.22 -25.90
CA ASN A 206 -15.39 19.39 -26.72
C ASN A 206 -15.21 17.88 -26.46
N SER A 207 -14.29 17.51 -25.58
CA SER A 207 -14.08 16.11 -25.20
C SER A 207 -15.34 15.58 -24.50
N THR A 208 -15.67 14.33 -24.78
CA THR A 208 -16.83 13.65 -24.22
C THR A 208 -16.39 12.67 -23.14
N PHE A 209 -17.02 12.72 -21.97
CA PHE A 209 -16.83 11.72 -20.95
C PHE A 209 -17.51 10.42 -21.38
N ILE A 210 -16.72 9.33 -21.44
CA ILE A 210 -17.17 8.01 -21.87
C ILE A 210 -17.67 7.20 -20.68
N GLY A 211 -16.99 7.30 -19.52
CA GLY A 211 -17.30 6.52 -18.34
C GLY A 211 -16.06 6.23 -17.50
N HIS A 212 -16.15 5.19 -16.67
CA HIS A 212 -15.04 4.70 -15.87
C HIS A 212 -14.55 3.35 -16.44
N SER A 213 -13.99 3.38 -17.62
CA SER A 213 -13.52 2.22 -18.38
C SER A 213 -12.03 2.28 -18.71
N ASP A 214 -11.36 3.38 -18.35
CA ASP A 214 -9.94 3.52 -18.62
C ASP A 214 -9.11 2.55 -17.78
N VAL A 215 -8.29 1.76 -18.46
CA VAL A 215 -7.42 0.73 -17.86
C VAL A 215 -5.97 1.03 -18.19
N TYR A 216 -5.16 1.30 -17.16
CA TYR A 216 -3.74 1.58 -17.36
C TYR A 216 -2.87 1.16 -16.18
N THR A 217 -1.59 0.94 -16.47
CA THR A 217 -0.56 0.72 -15.46
C THR A 217 -0.31 2.01 -14.70
N ASN A 218 -0.78 2.06 -13.45
CA ASN A 218 -0.61 3.27 -12.67
C ASN A 218 0.56 3.17 -11.66
N ARG A 219 1.20 1.98 -11.51
CA ARG A 219 2.38 1.83 -10.69
C ARG A 219 3.16 0.56 -11.01
N ILE A 220 4.48 0.70 -11.02
CA ILE A 220 5.42 -0.42 -10.95
C ILE A 220 6.22 -0.24 -9.67
N ARG A 221 6.28 -1.28 -8.83
CA ARG A 221 7.02 -1.29 -7.56
C ARG A 221 8.11 -2.34 -7.62
N ALA A 222 9.30 -1.99 -7.17
CA ALA A 222 10.35 -2.91 -6.79
C ALA A 222 10.61 -2.78 -5.29
N GLN A 223 10.82 -3.90 -4.59
CA GLN A 223 11.13 -3.89 -3.16
C GLN A 223 12.18 -4.95 -2.85
N VAL A 224 13.11 -4.59 -1.99
CA VAL A 224 14.06 -5.53 -1.37
C VAL A 224 13.92 -5.43 0.14
N GLY A 225 14.05 -6.53 0.84
CA GLY A 225 13.91 -6.53 2.29
C GLY A 225 14.47 -7.78 2.95
N LEU A 226 14.43 -7.75 4.24
CA LEU A 226 14.88 -8.82 5.13
C LEU A 226 13.78 -9.06 6.17
N GLU A 227 13.25 -10.27 6.19
CA GLU A 227 12.40 -10.76 7.27
C GLU A 227 13.28 -11.52 8.27
N TRP A 228 13.12 -11.22 9.55
CA TRP A 228 13.81 -11.91 10.64
C TRP A 228 12.79 -12.52 11.61
N ASP A 229 12.69 -13.83 11.56
CA ASP A 229 11.96 -14.63 12.55
C ASP A 229 12.86 -14.84 13.78
N ILE A 230 12.50 -14.19 14.89
CA ILE A 230 13.32 -14.19 16.11
C ILE A 230 13.16 -15.49 16.88
N ASP A 231 11.92 -15.99 17.03
CA ASP A 231 11.59 -17.16 17.89
C ASP A 231 10.34 -17.94 17.43
N GLY A 232 9.91 -17.78 16.18
CA GLY A 232 8.71 -18.40 15.63
C GLY A 232 7.39 -17.71 16.01
N ARG A 233 7.46 -16.68 16.87
CA ARG A 233 6.31 -15.84 17.23
C ARG A 233 6.53 -14.37 16.91
N HIS A 234 7.75 -13.92 16.98
CA HIS A 234 8.16 -12.53 16.78
C HIS A 234 8.93 -12.42 15.49
N ALA A 235 8.44 -11.67 14.55
CA ALA A 235 9.13 -11.37 13.30
C ALA A 235 9.30 -9.86 13.10
N VAL A 236 10.43 -9.47 12.54
CA VAL A 236 10.74 -8.09 12.16
C VAL A 236 11.06 -8.07 10.68
N GLU A 237 10.50 -7.12 9.96
CA GLU A 237 10.79 -6.86 8.57
C GLU A 237 11.44 -5.49 8.43
N ILE A 238 12.51 -5.38 7.64
CA ILE A 238 13.10 -4.11 7.20
C ILE A 238 13.20 -4.15 5.69
N TYR A 239 12.76 -3.08 5.03
CA TYR A 239 12.75 -3.05 3.56
C TYR A 239 12.98 -1.65 2.99
N SER A 240 13.40 -1.64 1.74
CA SER A 240 13.38 -0.46 0.88
C SER A 240 12.56 -0.76 -0.36
N LEU A 241 11.78 0.20 -0.80
CA LEU A 241 10.98 0.10 -2.02
C LEU A 241 11.21 1.30 -2.93
N TYR A 242 11.01 1.04 -4.22
CA TYR A 242 10.96 2.04 -5.27
C TYR A 242 9.65 1.89 -6.02
N ASP A 243 8.92 2.99 -6.19
CA ASP A 243 7.69 3.10 -6.97
C ASP A 243 7.92 4.03 -8.18
N ARG A 244 7.64 3.55 -9.39
CA ARG A 244 7.34 4.40 -10.54
C ARG A 244 5.83 4.51 -10.64
N ILE A 245 5.31 5.72 -10.50
CA ILE A 245 3.89 6.01 -10.44
C ILE A 245 3.52 6.80 -11.68
N THR A 246 2.49 6.36 -12.39
CA THR A 246 1.91 7.04 -13.54
C THR A 246 0.49 7.45 -13.15
N GLU A 247 0.19 8.74 -13.24
CA GLU A 247 -1.12 9.31 -12.91
C GLU A 247 -1.65 10.11 -14.09
N LYS A 248 -2.94 9.96 -14.37
CA LYS A 248 -3.63 10.80 -15.34
C LYS A 248 -4.28 11.96 -14.60
N GLU A 249 -3.88 13.17 -14.92
CA GLU A 249 -4.45 14.38 -14.39
C GLU A 249 -5.65 14.79 -15.24
N ILE A 250 -6.82 14.81 -14.62
CA ILE A 250 -8.08 15.16 -15.27
C ILE A 250 -8.69 16.28 -14.47
N ASP A 251 -8.76 17.48 -15.05
CA ASP A 251 -9.48 18.62 -14.46
C ASP A 251 -10.78 18.87 -15.21
N ALA A 252 -11.89 18.43 -14.62
CA ALA A 252 -13.23 18.59 -15.17
C ALA A 252 -14.11 19.43 -14.24
N LYS A 253 -15.11 20.13 -14.81
CA LYS A 253 -16.09 20.87 -14.01
C LYS A 253 -16.89 19.94 -13.12
N LYS A 254 -17.21 20.37 -11.88
CA LYS A 254 -17.97 19.57 -10.92
C LYS A 254 -19.44 19.38 -11.33
N THR A 255 -20.00 20.31 -12.09
CA THR A 255 -21.44 20.36 -12.41
C THR A 255 -21.81 19.74 -13.75
N LYS A 256 -20.84 19.47 -14.60
CA LYS A 256 -21.06 18.90 -15.95
C LYS A 256 -19.78 18.27 -16.49
N PRO A 257 -19.88 17.25 -17.37
CA PRO A 257 -18.73 16.58 -17.97
C PRO A 257 -18.05 17.45 -19.03
N VAL A 258 -17.32 18.45 -18.59
CA VAL A 258 -16.53 19.35 -19.44
C VAL A 258 -15.14 19.50 -18.83
N LEU A 259 -14.12 19.19 -19.60
CA LEU A 259 -12.72 19.39 -19.20
C LEU A 259 -12.43 20.90 -19.12
N LYS A 260 -11.61 21.28 -18.14
CA LYS A 260 -11.05 22.63 -18.02
C LYS A 260 -9.68 22.74 -18.66
N MET A 261 -8.98 21.62 -18.80
CA MET A 261 -7.67 21.49 -19.46
C MET A 261 -7.55 20.12 -20.12
N PRO A 262 -6.62 19.92 -21.05
CA PRO A 262 -6.35 18.61 -21.63
C PRO A 262 -6.00 17.59 -20.55
N VAL A 263 -6.38 16.32 -20.76
CA VAL A 263 -5.92 15.22 -19.91
C VAL A 263 -4.42 15.06 -20.11
N THR A 264 -3.68 15.15 -19.03
CA THR A 264 -2.22 14.95 -19.02
C THR A 264 -1.84 13.68 -18.26
N THR A 265 -0.67 13.16 -18.55
CA THR A 265 -0.11 12.03 -17.84
C THR A 265 1.17 12.47 -17.17
N THR A 266 1.24 12.31 -15.86
CA THR A 266 2.43 12.61 -15.07
C THR A 266 3.07 11.32 -14.57
N GLU A 267 4.39 11.33 -14.52
CA GLU A 267 5.18 10.24 -13.97
C GLU A 267 6.01 10.78 -12.82
N ARG A 268 5.99 10.04 -11.70
CA ARG A 268 6.82 10.36 -10.54
C ARG A 268 7.48 9.11 -9.97
N ASN A 269 8.66 9.29 -9.40
CA ASN A 269 9.41 8.28 -8.72
C ASN A 269 9.29 8.50 -7.20
N PHE A 270 9.14 7.41 -6.45
CA PHE A 270 9.02 7.47 -5.01
C PHE A 270 9.86 6.36 -4.39
N ILE A 271 10.61 6.67 -3.34
CA ILE A 271 11.39 5.73 -2.56
C ILE A 271 10.82 5.71 -1.15
N ALA A 272 10.75 4.54 -0.53
CA ALA A 272 10.46 4.48 0.90
C ALA A 272 11.31 3.40 1.59
N ILE A 273 11.56 3.65 2.87
CA ILE A 273 12.13 2.67 3.80
C ILE A 273 11.03 2.28 4.79
N GLY A 274 10.92 1.01 5.10
CA GLY A 274 9.93 0.53 6.04
C GLY A 274 10.50 -0.43 7.07
N ILE A 275 9.85 -0.43 8.22
CA ILE A 275 10.06 -1.40 9.27
C ILE A 275 8.70 -1.93 9.73
N GLY A 276 8.61 -3.24 9.87
CA GLY A 276 7.42 -3.93 10.35
C GLY A 276 7.75 -4.86 11.50
N TYR A 277 6.78 -5.05 12.37
CA TYR A 277 6.84 -6.05 13.43
C TYR A 277 5.56 -6.89 13.41
N THR A 278 5.69 -8.20 13.50
CA THR A 278 4.55 -9.13 13.55
C THR A 278 4.68 -10.07 14.73
N PHE A 279 3.57 -10.22 15.46
CA PHE A 279 3.41 -11.21 16.50
C PHE A 279 2.48 -12.32 16.03
N SER A 280 2.93 -13.58 16.09
CA SER A 280 2.18 -14.78 15.65
C SER A 280 1.87 -15.71 16.82
N PHE A 281 0.63 -16.25 16.90
CA PHE A 281 0.21 -17.18 17.98
C PHE A 281 -0.91 -18.14 17.56
#